data_9e1779eb9c4dc56497950186e48b36ab
#
_entry.id   9e1779eb9c4dc56497950186e48b36ab
#
_cell.length_a   1.000
_cell.length_b   1.000
_cell.length_c   1.000
_cell.angle_alpha   90.00
_cell.angle_beta   90.00
_cell.angle_gamma   90.00
#
_symmetry.space_group_name_H-M   'P 1'
#
loop_
_entity.id
_entity.type
_entity.pdbx_description
1 polymer ?
#
loop_
_entity_poly.entity_id
_entity_poly.type
_entity_poly.pdbx_seq_one_letter_code
_entity_poly.pdbx_strand_id
1 'polypeptide(L)'
;LWISVKCGESDTTSGLASNPTVGNLMDKLEPLGVHLCFGETSELTGAEKVCATRGATKEASDKFMKTWSSYNDFILKEATDDLSESQPTAGNIAGGLTTIEEKAFGNFQKIGSCKFVDVLEPAEEPKKGKGLYFMDTSSAAAECVTLQAAAGFNIHLFPTGQGNIVGNPIEPVVKLTANPLTVKGMGEHIAVSYTHLTLPTILLV
;
A
#
# COMPACT_ATOMS: atom_id res chain seq x y z
N LEU A 1 -7.24 -11.16 -14.26
CA LEU A 1 -7.15 -9.79 -13.77
C LEU A 1 -6.02 -9.70 -12.76
N TRP A 2 -5.18 -8.69 -12.88
CA TRP A 2 -4.01 -8.47 -12.05
C TRP A 2 -4.08 -7.05 -11.48
N ILE A 3 -4.18 -6.92 -10.17
CA ILE A 3 -4.39 -5.65 -9.49
C ILE A 3 -3.27 -5.40 -8.49
N SER A 4 -2.65 -4.24 -8.60
CA SER A 4 -1.65 -3.76 -7.64
C SER A 4 -2.21 -2.66 -6.75
N VAL A 5 -1.60 -2.44 -5.60
CA VAL A 5 -1.97 -1.38 -4.66
C VAL A 5 -0.77 -0.73 -4.01
N LYS A 6 -0.81 0.57 -3.95
CA LYS A 6 0.06 1.43 -3.15
C LYS A 6 -0.75 2.58 -2.58
N CYS A 7 -0.50 2.99 -1.36
CA CYS A 7 -1.04 4.24 -0.85
C CYS A 7 0.01 5.36 -0.90
N GLY A 8 -0.43 6.60 -0.81
CA GLY A 8 0.49 7.72 -0.78
C GLY A 8 -0.16 9.01 -0.31
N GLU A 9 0.66 9.99 0.06
CA GLU A 9 0.22 11.24 0.66
C GLU A 9 -0.73 10.99 1.83
N SER A 10 -0.29 10.10 2.74
CA SER A 10 -1.12 9.56 3.81
C SER A 10 -1.47 10.62 4.86
N ASP A 11 -2.69 10.55 5.34
CA ASP A 11 -3.22 11.27 6.49
C ASP A 11 -4.05 10.31 7.36
N THR A 12 -4.73 10.79 8.39
CA THR A 12 -5.57 9.96 9.26
C THR A 12 -6.69 9.25 8.49
N THR A 13 -7.24 9.83 7.41
CA THR A 13 -8.29 9.20 6.60
C THR A 13 -7.78 8.02 5.79
N SER A 14 -6.46 7.96 5.52
CA SER A 14 -5.84 6.84 4.79
C SER A 14 -5.96 5.54 5.59
N GLY A 15 -5.49 5.54 6.84
CA GLY A 15 -5.49 4.36 7.70
C GLY A 15 -6.87 3.99 8.24
N LEU A 16 -7.76 4.98 8.43
CA LEU A 16 -9.08 4.78 9.01
C LEU A 16 -10.18 4.45 7.98
N ALA A 17 -9.99 4.82 6.71
CA ALA A 17 -11.04 4.67 5.71
C ALA A 17 -10.51 4.19 4.34
N SER A 18 -9.64 4.94 3.66
CA SER A 18 -9.24 4.63 2.27
C SER A 18 -8.55 3.28 2.15
N ASN A 19 -7.54 3.00 2.99
CA ASN A 19 -6.83 1.73 2.99
C ASN A 19 -7.71 0.56 3.43
N PRO A 20 -8.51 0.63 4.52
CA PRO A 20 -9.44 -0.43 4.89
C PRO A 20 -10.49 -0.74 3.81
N THR A 21 -10.96 0.28 3.07
CA THR A 21 -11.90 0.06 1.95
C THR A 21 -11.23 -0.73 0.81
N VAL A 22 -9.99 -0.39 0.45
CA VAL A 22 -9.22 -1.20 -0.52
C VAL A 22 -8.96 -2.59 0.03
N GLY A 23 -8.60 -2.72 1.31
CA GLY A 23 -8.43 -4.01 1.97
C GLY A 23 -9.66 -4.90 1.88
N ASN A 24 -10.86 -4.33 2.11
CA ASN A 24 -12.13 -5.06 1.93
C ASN A 24 -12.34 -5.48 0.46
N LEU A 25 -11.96 -4.66 -0.50
CA LEU A 25 -11.98 -5.05 -1.91
C LEU A 25 -11.02 -6.19 -2.18
N MET A 26 -9.79 -6.17 -1.64
CA MET A 26 -8.84 -7.28 -1.76
C MET A 26 -9.41 -8.59 -1.21
N ASP A 27 -10.05 -8.56 -0.03
CA ASP A 27 -10.70 -9.70 0.59
C ASP A 27 -11.82 -10.32 -0.29
N LYS A 28 -12.48 -9.49 -1.11
CA LYS A 28 -13.51 -9.95 -2.06
C LYS A 28 -12.92 -10.48 -3.37
N LEU A 29 -11.78 -9.97 -3.81
CA LEU A 29 -11.15 -10.33 -5.08
C LEU A 29 -10.27 -11.58 -4.96
N GLU A 30 -9.63 -11.79 -3.84
CA GLU A 30 -8.71 -12.93 -3.62
C GLU A 30 -9.41 -14.28 -3.84
N PRO A 31 -10.60 -14.54 -3.29
CA PRO A 31 -11.33 -15.81 -3.54
C PRO A 31 -11.74 -16.00 -5.01
N LEU A 32 -11.88 -14.91 -5.78
CA LEU A 32 -12.20 -14.95 -7.20
C LEU A 32 -10.98 -15.30 -8.06
N GLY A 33 -9.82 -15.46 -7.43
CA GLY A 33 -8.59 -15.87 -8.09
C GLY A 33 -7.92 -14.76 -8.89
N VAL A 34 -8.06 -13.53 -8.46
CA VAL A 34 -7.33 -12.37 -8.97
C VAL A 34 -5.89 -12.41 -8.45
N HIS A 35 -4.91 -12.02 -9.28
CA HIS A 35 -3.56 -11.75 -8.81
C HIS A 35 -3.54 -10.36 -8.18
N LEU A 36 -3.12 -10.30 -6.94
CA LEU A 36 -3.05 -9.08 -6.14
C LEU A 36 -1.60 -8.80 -5.77
N CYS A 37 -1.21 -7.54 -5.67
CA CYS A 37 0.13 -7.16 -5.23
C CYS A 37 0.09 -5.89 -4.39
N PHE A 38 0.91 -5.87 -3.35
CA PHE A 38 1.26 -4.67 -2.62
C PHE A 38 2.78 -4.54 -2.52
N GLY A 39 3.28 -3.38 -2.20
CA GLY A 39 4.72 -3.12 -2.08
C GLY A 39 5.01 -2.17 -0.94
N GLU A 40 5.98 -1.28 -1.14
CA GLU A 40 6.39 -0.22 -0.21
C GLU A 40 7.13 -0.77 1.01
N THR A 41 8.26 -1.43 0.79
CA THR A 41 9.06 -2.08 1.83
C THR A 41 9.38 -1.14 2.99
N SER A 42 9.77 0.11 2.71
CA SER A 42 10.07 1.12 3.72
C SER A 42 8.85 1.51 4.58
N GLU A 43 7.66 1.57 3.98
CA GLU A 43 6.42 1.99 4.66
C GLU A 43 5.88 0.93 5.64
N LEU A 44 6.47 -0.25 5.68
CA LEU A 44 6.13 -1.32 6.61
C LEU A 44 7.04 -1.34 7.85
N THR A 45 8.04 -0.45 7.91
CA THR A 45 8.89 -0.27 9.09
C THR A 45 8.05 0.18 10.28
N GLY A 46 8.15 -0.57 11.39
CA GLY A 46 7.30 -0.42 12.57
C GLY A 46 6.10 -1.38 12.61
N ALA A 47 5.72 -1.98 11.46
CA ALA A 47 4.70 -3.02 11.37
C ALA A 47 5.21 -4.30 10.68
N GLU A 48 6.50 -4.39 10.37
CA GLU A 48 7.11 -5.48 9.60
C GLU A 48 6.82 -6.86 10.21
N LYS A 49 6.91 -6.98 11.53
CA LYS A 49 6.64 -8.26 12.24
C LYS A 49 5.19 -8.68 12.09
N VAL A 50 4.26 -7.74 12.16
CA VAL A 50 2.83 -8.01 11.99
C VAL A 50 2.54 -8.35 10.53
N CYS A 51 3.14 -7.62 9.59
CA CYS A 51 3.04 -7.94 8.16
C CYS A 51 3.56 -9.35 7.86
N ALA A 52 4.68 -9.76 8.43
CA ALA A 52 5.22 -11.12 8.28
C ALA A 52 4.24 -12.22 8.71
N THR A 53 3.39 -11.98 9.70
CA THR A 53 2.37 -12.96 10.12
C THR A 53 1.30 -13.22 9.05
N ARG A 54 1.25 -12.39 8.02
CA ARG A 54 0.32 -12.50 6.88
C ARG A 54 0.91 -13.32 5.72
N GLY A 55 2.11 -13.89 5.85
CA GLY A 55 2.60 -14.90 4.91
C GLY A 55 1.70 -16.14 4.93
N ALA A 56 1.31 -16.63 3.74
CA ALA A 56 0.51 -17.84 3.61
C ALA A 56 1.29 -19.10 4.07
N THR A 57 2.62 -19.02 4.02
CA THR A 57 3.54 -20.06 4.48
C THR A 57 4.67 -19.42 5.31
N LYS A 58 5.34 -20.24 6.11
CA LYS A 58 6.54 -19.79 6.82
C LYS A 58 7.63 -19.27 5.86
N GLU A 59 7.79 -19.93 4.72
CA GLU A 59 8.74 -19.53 3.68
C GLU A 59 8.45 -18.11 3.17
N ALA A 60 7.18 -17.80 2.88
CA ALA A 60 6.78 -16.44 2.44
C ALA A 60 7.06 -15.40 3.54
N SER A 61 6.74 -15.72 4.79
CA SER A 61 7.02 -14.86 5.94
C SER A 61 8.53 -14.60 6.12
N ASP A 62 9.34 -15.66 6.06
CA ASP A 62 10.80 -15.55 6.21
C ASP A 62 11.41 -14.75 5.05
N LYS A 63 10.94 -14.96 3.82
CA LYS A 63 11.37 -14.20 2.63
C LYS A 63 11.01 -12.72 2.77
N PHE A 64 9.80 -12.40 3.25
CA PHE A 64 9.39 -11.02 3.52
C PHE A 64 10.32 -10.35 4.56
N MET A 65 10.57 -11.01 5.68
CA MET A 65 11.45 -10.46 6.73
C MET A 65 12.87 -10.26 6.22
N LYS A 66 13.38 -11.16 5.39
CA LYS A 66 14.68 -11.00 4.75
C LYS A 66 14.72 -9.79 3.82
N THR A 67 13.70 -9.62 2.98
CA THR A 67 13.58 -8.46 2.08
C THR A 67 13.53 -7.16 2.86
N TRP A 68 12.67 -7.07 3.87
CA TRP A 68 12.58 -5.89 4.72
C TRP A 68 13.91 -5.61 5.44
N SER A 69 14.55 -6.62 6.03
CA SER A 69 15.85 -6.46 6.70
C SER A 69 16.92 -5.96 5.75
N SER A 70 17.00 -6.51 4.55
CA SER A 70 17.97 -6.05 3.53
C SER A 70 17.76 -4.60 3.14
N TYR A 71 16.49 -4.17 3.02
CA TYR A 71 16.15 -2.77 2.75
C TYR A 71 16.51 -1.86 3.92
N ASN A 72 16.21 -2.28 5.16
CA ASN A 72 16.55 -1.52 6.37
C ASN A 72 18.07 -1.40 6.54
N ASP A 73 18.82 -2.49 6.30
CA ASP A 73 20.29 -2.48 6.35
C ASP A 73 20.88 -1.54 5.29
N PHE A 74 20.28 -1.50 4.08
CA PHE A 74 20.65 -0.55 3.05
C PHE A 74 20.45 0.90 3.51
N ILE A 75 19.29 1.23 4.08
CA ILE A 75 19.00 2.58 4.60
C ILE A 75 19.99 2.97 5.70
N LEU A 76 20.22 2.11 6.69
CA LEU A 76 21.15 2.37 7.79
C LEU A 76 22.60 2.56 7.32
N LYS A 77 22.98 1.91 6.24
CA LYS A 77 24.32 2.04 5.66
C LYS A 77 24.50 3.31 4.85
N GLU A 78 23.49 3.72 4.07
CA GLU A 78 23.60 4.80 3.08
C GLU A 78 23.03 6.14 3.61
N ALA A 79 22.20 6.11 4.65
CA ALA A 79 21.62 7.30 5.27
C ALA A 79 22.32 7.65 6.60
N THR A 80 22.22 8.93 6.98
CA THR A 80 22.71 9.41 8.28
C THR A 80 21.74 9.10 9.42
N ASP A 81 20.46 8.88 9.09
CA ASP A 81 19.35 8.66 10.02
C ASP A 81 18.59 7.39 9.65
N ASP A 82 17.93 6.78 10.63
CA ASP A 82 17.00 5.70 10.34
C ASP A 82 15.65 6.25 9.83
N LEU A 83 14.76 5.34 9.37
CA LEU A 83 13.48 5.77 8.80
C LEU A 83 12.57 6.48 9.82
N SER A 84 12.74 6.26 11.12
CA SER A 84 11.92 6.91 12.15
C SER A 84 12.20 8.40 12.29
N GLU A 85 13.37 8.86 11.89
CA GLU A 85 13.74 10.27 11.87
C GLU A 85 13.12 11.03 10.66
N SER A 86 12.82 10.31 9.57
CA SER A 86 12.29 10.91 8.33
C SER A 86 10.80 10.62 8.09
N GLN A 87 10.20 9.71 8.85
CA GLN A 87 8.81 9.28 8.70
C GLN A 87 8.08 9.28 10.05
N PRO A 88 6.86 9.80 10.13
CA PRO A 88 6.08 10.46 9.06
C PRO A 88 6.68 11.77 8.55
N THR A 89 6.43 12.09 7.28
CA THR A 89 6.85 13.38 6.71
C THR A 89 6.08 14.55 7.33
N ALA A 90 6.57 15.78 7.15
CA ALA A 90 5.86 16.98 7.61
C ALA A 90 4.42 17.04 7.08
N GLY A 91 4.17 16.59 5.83
CA GLY A 91 2.82 16.50 5.26
C GLY A 91 1.96 15.46 5.96
N ASN A 92 2.51 14.30 6.29
CA ASN A 92 1.79 13.27 7.05
C ASN A 92 1.43 13.77 8.47
N ILE A 93 2.33 14.46 9.14
CA ILE A 93 2.10 15.06 10.48
C ILE A 93 1.00 16.12 10.39
N ALA A 94 1.04 17.00 9.39
CA ALA A 94 -0.02 17.97 9.13
C ALA A 94 -1.37 17.28 8.83
N GLY A 95 -1.36 16.10 8.26
CA GLY A 95 -2.53 15.24 8.05
C GLY A 95 -2.95 14.42 9.28
N GLY A 96 -2.28 14.60 10.42
CA GLY A 96 -2.65 14.01 11.72
C GLY A 96 -1.93 12.72 12.09
N LEU A 97 -0.95 12.25 11.32
CA LEU A 97 -0.13 11.08 11.69
C LEU A 97 0.96 11.48 12.69
N THR A 98 1.29 10.59 13.63
CA THR A 98 2.20 10.91 14.76
C THR A 98 3.48 10.09 14.74
N THR A 99 3.45 8.80 14.43
CA THR A 99 4.61 7.91 14.48
C THR A 99 4.74 7.06 13.22
N ILE A 100 5.92 6.47 13.02
CA ILE A 100 6.18 5.55 11.91
C ILE A 100 5.31 4.29 12.02
N GLU A 101 5.09 3.79 13.23
CA GLU A 101 4.25 2.63 13.50
C GLU A 101 2.80 2.91 13.10
N GLU A 102 2.25 4.06 13.52
CA GLU A 102 0.89 4.46 13.14
C GLU A 102 0.74 4.52 11.62
N LYS A 103 1.72 5.14 10.95
CA LYS A 103 1.74 5.20 9.48
C LYS A 103 1.81 3.81 8.87
N ALA A 104 2.69 2.93 9.37
CA ALA A 104 2.86 1.57 8.86
C ALA A 104 1.61 0.70 9.09
N PHE A 105 0.99 0.77 10.27
CA PHE A 105 -0.27 0.07 10.53
C PHE A 105 -1.42 0.56 9.64
N GLY A 106 -1.49 1.86 9.38
CA GLY A 106 -2.45 2.45 8.45
C GLY A 106 -2.21 2.00 7.00
N ASN A 107 -0.96 1.94 6.58
CA ASN A 107 -0.53 1.41 5.28
C ASN A 107 -0.95 -0.05 5.11
N PHE A 108 -0.70 -0.88 6.11
CA PHE A 108 -0.97 -2.30 6.09
C PHE A 108 -2.47 -2.65 5.91
N GLN A 109 -3.40 -1.77 6.28
CA GLN A 109 -4.83 -2.00 6.13
C GLN A 109 -5.27 -2.24 4.67
N LYS A 110 -4.51 -1.76 3.68
CA LYS A 110 -4.86 -1.90 2.26
C LYS A 110 -4.86 -3.33 1.72
N ILE A 111 -4.32 -4.30 2.46
CA ILE A 111 -4.35 -5.71 2.07
C ILE A 111 -5.48 -6.50 2.73
N GLY A 112 -6.33 -5.86 3.54
CA GLY A 112 -7.43 -6.53 4.21
C GLY A 112 -6.99 -7.69 5.10
N SER A 113 -7.67 -8.82 5.00
CA SER A 113 -7.34 -10.08 5.68
C SER A 113 -6.51 -11.05 4.83
N CYS A 114 -6.20 -10.71 3.58
CA CYS A 114 -5.46 -11.55 2.65
C CYS A 114 -4.09 -11.97 3.20
N LYS A 115 -3.65 -13.17 2.78
CA LYS A 115 -2.31 -13.69 3.05
C LYS A 115 -1.48 -13.67 1.76
N PHE A 116 -0.26 -13.13 1.83
CA PHE A 116 0.59 -13.14 0.66
C PHE A 116 1.26 -14.52 0.47
N VAL A 117 1.22 -14.99 -0.78
CA VAL A 117 1.72 -16.33 -1.16
C VAL A 117 3.21 -16.33 -1.48
N ASP A 118 3.77 -15.18 -1.87
CA ASP A 118 5.20 -15.01 -2.13
C ASP A 118 5.61 -13.56 -2.05
N VAL A 119 6.93 -13.34 -2.09
CA VAL A 119 7.61 -12.06 -2.19
C VAL A 119 8.28 -11.99 -3.55
N LEU A 120 8.09 -10.88 -4.26
CA LEU A 120 8.65 -10.63 -5.58
C LEU A 120 9.82 -9.65 -5.48
N GLU A 121 10.83 -9.89 -6.29
CA GLU A 121 11.84 -8.87 -6.57
C GLU A 121 11.22 -7.71 -7.38
N PRO A 122 11.88 -6.53 -7.45
CA PRO A 122 11.39 -5.43 -8.29
C PRO A 122 11.09 -5.85 -9.72
N ALA A 123 9.87 -5.58 -10.20
CA ALA A 123 9.38 -5.95 -11.53
C ALA A 123 9.32 -7.47 -11.82
N GLU A 124 9.43 -8.34 -10.82
CA GLU A 124 9.29 -9.77 -11.01
C GLU A 124 7.82 -10.16 -11.22
N GLU A 125 7.57 -10.96 -12.27
CA GLU A 125 6.24 -11.51 -12.55
C GLU A 125 5.86 -12.59 -11.53
N PRO A 126 4.62 -12.61 -11.00
CA PRO A 126 4.10 -13.67 -10.14
C PRO A 126 4.17 -15.07 -10.79
N LYS A 127 4.75 -16.05 -10.09
CA LYS A 127 4.93 -17.43 -10.60
C LYS A 127 4.20 -18.51 -9.80
N LYS A 128 3.76 -18.20 -8.57
CA LYS A 128 3.09 -19.18 -7.68
C LYS A 128 1.57 -19.25 -7.86
N GLY A 129 1.03 -18.73 -8.97
CA GLY A 129 -0.41 -18.74 -9.25
C GLY A 129 -1.16 -17.56 -8.63
N LYS A 130 -2.44 -17.77 -8.35
CA LYS A 130 -3.36 -16.73 -7.85
C LYS A 130 -3.09 -16.37 -6.39
N GLY A 131 -3.46 -15.17 -5.98
CA GLY A 131 -3.36 -14.70 -4.60
C GLY A 131 -2.67 -13.36 -4.47
N LEU A 132 -2.42 -12.97 -3.25
CA LEU A 132 -1.72 -11.73 -2.91
C LEU A 132 -0.20 -11.96 -2.93
N TYR A 133 0.53 -11.02 -3.49
CA TYR A 133 1.99 -10.97 -3.51
C TYR A 133 2.49 -9.70 -2.82
N PHE A 134 3.64 -9.78 -2.18
CA PHE A 134 4.42 -8.61 -1.80
C PHE A 134 5.53 -8.39 -2.82
N MET A 135 5.72 -7.17 -3.30
CA MET A 135 6.85 -6.81 -4.17
C MET A 135 7.79 -5.86 -3.44
N ASP A 136 9.08 -6.17 -3.47
CA ASP A 136 10.08 -5.23 -2.96
C ASP A 136 10.11 -3.96 -3.82
N THR A 137 9.64 -2.87 -3.24
CA THR A 137 9.63 -1.55 -3.86
C THR A 137 9.89 -0.47 -2.83
N SER A 138 10.44 0.65 -3.26
CA SER A 138 10.46 1.84 -2.42
C SER A 138 9.04 2.42 -2.25
N SER A 139 8.91 3.42 -1.39
CA SER A 139 7.67 4.20 -1.20
C SER A 139 7.47 5.27 -2.28
N ALA A 140 8.45 5.51 -3.15
CA ALA A 140 8.33 6.45 -4.26
C ALA A 140 7.22 6.01 -5.22
N ALA A 141 6.18 6.84 -5.35
CA ALA A 141 4.95 6.44 -6.04
C ALA A 141 5.18 6.04 -7.49
N ALA A 142 5.94 6.83 -8.25
CA ALA A 142 6.22 6.54 -9.65
C ALA A 142 7.03 5.25 -9.84
N GLU A 143 7.98 4.98 -8.95
CA GLU A 143 8.79 3.77 -8.99
C GLU A 143 7.94 2.53 -8.67
N CYS A 144 7.24 2.52 -7.53
CA CYS A 144 6.42 1.39 -7.10
C CYS A 144 5.37 1.01 -8.16
N VAL A 145 4.62 1.99 -8.68
CA VAL A 145 3.62 1.78 -9.73
C VAL A 145 4.27 1.21 -11.00
N THR A 146 5.41 1.77 -11.42
CA THR A 146 6.10 1.31 -12.64
C THR A 146 6.65 -0.12 -12.50
N LEU A 147 7.20 -0.48 -11.35
CA LEU A 147 7.71 -1.83 -11.11
C LEU A 147 6.58 -2.86 -11.08
N GLN A 148 5.43 -2.52 -10.51
CA GLN A 148 4.26 -3.39 -10.52
C GLN A 148 3.65 -3.52 -11.92
N ALA A 149 3.57 -2.43 -12.69
CA ALA A 149 3.16 -2.47 -14.09
C ALA A 149 4.11 -3.34 -14.95
N ALA A 150 5.42 -3.22 -14.74
CA ALA A 150 6.43 -4.04 -15.43
C ALA A 150 6.32 -5.53 -15.10
N ALA A 151 5.86 -5.88 -13.89
CA ALA A 151 5.56 -7.26 -13.48
C ALA A 151 4.27 -7.82 -14.08
N GLY A 152 3.49 -7.02 -14.83
CA GLY A 152 2.28 -7.46 -15.51
C GLY A 152 0.97 -7.07 -14.83
N PHE A 153 1.01 -6.34 -13.72
CA PHE A 153 -0.20 -5.79 -13.11
C PHE A 153 -0.80 -4.74 -14.05
N ASN A 154 -2.12 -4.75 -14.21
CA ASN A 154 -2.81 -4.00 -15.26
C ASN A 154 -3.87 -3.02 -14.74
N ILE A 155 -4.07 -2.96 -13.44
CA ILE A 155 -4.85 -1.95 -12.72
C ILE A 155 -4.13 -1.64 -11.41
N HIS A 156 -3.91 -0.37 -11.13
CA HIS A 156 -3.33 0.07 -9.86
C HIS A 156 -4.37 0.82 -9.01
N LEU A 157 -4.59 0.36 -7.78
CA LEU A 157 -5.41 1.06 -6.78
C LEU A 157 -4.51 1.96 -5.94
N PHE A 158 -4.83 3.24 -5.89
CA PHE A 158 -4.03 4.23 -5.17
C PHE A 158 -4.88 4.96 -4.12
N PRO A 159 -5.10 4.35 -2.93
CA PRO A 159 -5.70 5.08 -1.83
C PRO A 159 -4.79 6.22 -1.37
N THR A 160 -5.37 7.40 -1.18
CA THR A 160 -4.64 8.61 -0.81
C THR A 160 -5.42 9.45 0.20
N GLY A 161 -4.71 10.10 1.11
CA GLY A 161 -5.29 11.07 2.03
C GLY A 161 -5.33 12.46 1.40
N GLN A 162 -4.16 13.02 1.12
CA GLN A 162 -4.01 14.40 0.67
C GLN A 162 -4.04 14.58 -0.86
N GLY A 163 -4.14 13.48 -1.61
CA GLY A 163 -4.16 13.47 -3.07
C GLY A 163 -2.77 13.26 -3.68
N ASN A 164 -2.76 12.66 -4.87
CA ASN A 164 -1.55 12.40 -5.63
C ASN A 164 -1.88 12.44 -7.13
N ILE A 165 -0.97 12.95 -7.95
CA ILE A 165 -1.15 13.10 -9.41
C ILE A 165 -0.45 12.00 -10.22
N VAL A 166 0.33 11.12 -9.59
CA VAL A 166 1.08 10.07 -10.29
C VAL A 166 0.13 9.21 -11.11
N GLY A 167 0.40 9.10 -12.37
CA GLY A 167 -0.19 8.16 -13.31
C GLY A 167 0.87 7.22 -13.87
N ASN A 168 0.47 6.27 -14.69
CA ASN A 168 1.38 5.37 -15.38
C ASN A 168 0.91 5.16 -16.84
N PRO A 169 1.81 5.13 -17.84
CA PRO A 169 1.41 4.97 -19.24
C PRO A 169 0.98 3.54 -19.61
N ILE A 170 1.29 2.56 -18.76
CA ILE A 170 1.03 1.13 -19.02
C ILE A 170 -0.26 0.67 -18.33
N GLU A 171 -0.50 1.15 -17.09
CA GLU A 171 -1.67 0.77 -16.30
C GLU A 171 -2.46 1.98 -15.79
N PRO A 172 -3.79 1.92 -15.72
CA PRO A 172 -4.60 2.95 -15.09
C PRO A 172 -4.35 2.97 -13.57
N VAL A 173 -4.10 4.17 -13.03
CA VAL A 173 -3.91 4.42 -11.60
C VAL A 173 -5.21 5.01 -11.03
N VAL A 174 -6.01 4.15 -10.41
CA VAL A 174 -7.32 4.51 -9.83
C VAL A 174 -7.12 5.09 -8.44
N LYS A 175 -7.30 6.39 -8.29
CA LYS A 175 -7.15 7.10 -7.01
C LYS A 175 -8.44 7.10 -6.21
N LEU A 176 -8.32 6.81 -4.92
CA LEU A 176 -9.44 6.70 -3.98
C LEU A 176 -9.12 7.51 -2.72
N THR A 177 -10.08 8.30 -2.24
CA THR A 177 -9.88 9.08 -1.01
C THR A 177 -11.13 9.14 -0.15
N ALA A 178 -10.92 9.24 1.16
CA ALA A 178 -11.94 9.56 2.15
C ALA A 178 -11.80 10.99 2.70
N ASN A 179 -10.82 11.76 2.22
CA ASN A 179 -10.59 13.13 2.68
C ASN A 179 -11.43 14.12 1.84
N PRO A 180 -12.42 14.81 2.44
CA PRO A 180 -13.27 15.76 1.73
C PRO A 180 -12.51 16.97 1.18
N LEU A 181 -11.40 17.36 1.82
CA LEU A 181 -10.58 18.47 1.34
C LEU A 181 -9.85 18.08 0.04
N THR A 182 -9.39 16.85 -0.05
CA THR A 182 -8.77 16.31 -1.27
C THR A 182 -9.77 16.23 -2.41
N VAL A 183 -10.99 15.76 -2.15
CA VAL A 183 -12.06 15.76 -3.16
C VAL A 183 -12.36 17.17 -3.66
N LYS A 184 -12.40 18.15 -2.76
CA LYS A 184 -12.65 19.54 -3.11
C LYS A 184 -11.51 20.16 -3.93
N GLY A 185 -10.26 19.85 -3.58
CA GLY A 185 -9.07 20.45 -4.20
C GLY A 185 -8.57 19.73 -5.45
N MET A 186 -8.82 18.42 -5.56
CA MET A 186 -8.26 17.56 -6.61
C MET A 186 -9.30 16.57 -7.18
N GLY A 187 -10.58 16.92 -7.17
CA GLY A 187 -11.68 16.01 -7.55
C GLY A 187 -11.52 15.42 -8.97
N GLU A 188 -10.91 16.13 -9.88
CA GLU A 188 -10.62 15.66 -11.23
C GLU A 188 -9.60 14.50 -11.30
N HIS A 189 -8.78 14.34 -10.25
CA HIS A 189 -7.80 13.26 -10.13
C HIS A 189 -8.32 12.08 -9.30
N ILE A 190 -9.47 12.21 -8.65
CA ILE A 190 -10.02 11.21 -7.73
C ILE A 190 -11.14 10.42 -8.44
N ALA A 191 -10.89 9.15 -8.68
CA ALA A 191 -11.88 8.27 -9.30
C ALA A 191 -12.99 7.84 -8.34
N VAL A 192 -12.65 7.63 -7.05
CA VAL A 192 -13.61 7.19 -6.02
C VAL A 192 -13.44 8.02 -4.75
N SER A 193 -14.58 8.51 -4.23
CA SER A 193 -14.65 9.28 -2.99
C SER A 193 -15.61 8.63 -2.00
N TYR A 194 -15.19 8.50 -0.75
CA TYR A 194 -15.99 7.98 0.36
C TYR A 194 -16.52 9.07 1.29
N THR A 195 -16.35 10.32 0.94
CA THR A 195 -16.65 11.47 1.80
C THR A 195 -18.16 11.61 2.13
N HIS A 196 -19.02 10.96 1.35
CA HIS A 196 -20.46 10.95 1.52
C HIS A 196 -20.97 9.71 2.28
N LEU A 197 -20.10 8.76 2.63
CA LEU A 197 -20.48 7.58 3.40
C LEU A 197 -20.56 7.93 4.89
N THR A 198 -21.67 7.53 5.53
CA THR A 198 -21.83 7.66 6.97
C THR A 198 -21.13 6.50 7.70
N LEU A 199 -20.70 6.72 8.95
CA LEU A 199 -20.07 5.67 9.78
C LEU A 199 -20.85 4.33 9.82
N PRO A 200 -22.18 4.29 9.95
CA PRO A 200 -22.94 3.03 9.88
C PRO A 200 -22.80 2.31 8.55
N THR A 201 -22.66 3.04 7.45
CA THR A 201 -22.46 2.46 6.11
C THR A 201 -21.06 1.85 5.97
N ILE A 202 -20.06 2.48 6.58
CA ILE A 202 -18.66 1.97 6.59
C ILE A 202 -18.56 0.68 7.43
N LEU A 203 -19.31 0.58 8.52
CA LEU A 203 -19.31 -0.60 9.39
C LEU A 203 -20.10 -1.78 8.82
N LEU A 204 -20.96 -1.57 7.81
CA LEU A 204 -21.78 -2.59 7.18
C LEU A 204 -21.17 -3.15 5.88
N VAL A 205 -20.01 -2.65 5.46
CA VAL A 205 -19.22 -3.09 4.32
C VAL A 205 -17.99 -3.84 4.81
#